data_286b2d90e7004446dc59c2292953fbfb
#
_entry.id   286b2d90e7004446dc59c2292953fbfb
#
_cell.length_a   1.000
_cell.length_b   1.000
_cell.length_c   1.000
_cell.angle_alpha   90.00
_cell.angle_beta   90.00
_cell.angle_gamma   90.00
#
_symmetry.space_group_name_H-M   'P 1'
#
loop_
_entity.id
_entity.type
_entity.pdbx_description
1 polymer ?
#
loop_
_entity_poly.entity_id
_entity_poly.type
_entity_poly.pdbx_seq_one_letter_code
_entity_poly.pdbx_strand_id
1 'polypeptide(L)'
;MSGECERCGSNSTGVALTSSMATSANSHTRAAFTPGQDPTGILRVALIGNPNTGKTTLFNRLCGLRHKTSNFPGTTQEARVGEVKLRGSDPASLLSSDASIHLIDLPGIYSLQLDQSEAEVCREVLAGNLSPRGERLGAPDAVCVVVDAANLLRNLPLVGEILAQRLPTVVAINMIDLARRHGVRIDTRAMQDHLGCRVTLVSARSGEGIDTLPAILASATIANRT
;
A
#
# COMPACT_ATOMS: atom_id res chain seq x y z
N MET A 1 53.26 -9.95 64.79
CA MET A 1 54.69 -9.95 64.47
C MET A 1 54.69 -9.60 62.97
N SER A 2 54.83 -8.32 62.68
CA SER A 2 56.11 -7.66 62.38
C SER A 2 56.60 -8.20 61.03
N GLY A 3 56.81 -7.48 60.01
CA GLY A 3 57.16 -6.09 59.91
C GLY A 3 57.18 -5.65 58.44
N GLU A 4 57.21 -4.40 58.39
CA GLU A 4 57.40 -3.45 57.30
C GLU A 4 58.68 -3.67 56.49
N CYS A 5 58.71 -3.18 55.27
CA CYS A 5 59.68 -2.21 54.72
C CYS A 5 59.43 -2.02 53.24
N GLU A 6 58.99 -0.93 52.84
CA GLU A 6 59.58 0.31 52.32
C GLU A 6 60.46 0.17 51.03
N ARG A 7 60.00 0.89 50.06
CA ARG A 7 60.60 1.96 49.25
C ARG A 7 61.36 1.67 47.98
N CYS A 8 61.06 2.58 47.09
CA CYS A 8 61.83 3.05 45.90
C CYS A 8 61.65 2.28 44.61
N GLY A 9 61.37 2.86 43.50
CA GLY A 9 61.35 4.21 43.02
C GLY A 9 61.46 4.21 41.51
N SER A 10 60.92 5.23 40.93
CA SER A 10 61.30 5.85 39.65
C SER A 10 60.97 5.18 38.31
N ASN A 11 60.09 5.90 37.61
CA ASN A 11 60.18 6.34 36.20
C ASN A 11 60.40 5.35 35.06
N SER A 12 59.47 5.25 34.17
CA SER A 12 59.52 6.04 32.92
C SER A 12 58.52 5.51 31.87
N THR A 13 57.83 6.44 31.34
CA THR A 13 57.37 6.52 29.94
C THR A 13 57.01 5.28 29.16
N GLY A 14 55.77 5.24 28.75
CA GLY A 14 55.53 4.38 27.60
C GLY A 14 54.09 4.14 27.23
N VAL A 15 53.58 4.99 26.43
CA VAL A 15 52.66 4.70 25.34
C VAL A 15 51.42 3.92 25.68
N ALA A 16 50.34 4.64 25.90
CA ALA A 16 48.97 4.16 25.90
C ALA A 16 48.54 3.82 24.45
N LEU A 17 48.47 2.55 24.13
CA LEU A 17 47.73 2.06 22.96
C LEU A 17 46.26 1.86 23.39
N THR A 18 45.46 2.89 23.22
CA THR A 18 44.00 2.77 23.28
C THR A 18 43.51 2.15 22.00
N SER A 19 43.35 0.85 22.01
CA SER A 19 42.59 0.12 21.01
C SER A 19 41.10 0.39 21.22
N SER A 20 40.60 1.43 20.55
CA SER A 20 39.18 1.73 20.40
C SER A 20 38.57 0.69 19.45
N MET A 21 38.03 -0.38 19.98
CA MET A 21 37.06 -1.19 19.24
C MET A 21 35.75 -0.42 19.16
N ALA A 22 35.61 0.38 18.09
CA ALA A 22 34.34 0.93 17.69
C ALA A 22 33.46 -0.22 17.21
N THR A 23 32.59 -0.70 18.09
CA THR A 23 31.46 -1.55 17.72
C THR A 23 30.53 -0.71 16.88
N SER A 24 30.62 -0.86 15.56
CA SER A 24 29.68 -0.30 14.59
C SER A 24 28.32 -0.95 14.84
N ALA A 25 27.54 -0.41 15.76
CA ALA A 25 26.12 -0.66 15.86
C ALA A 25 25.48 -0.03 14.61
N ASN A 26 25.23 -0.83 13.60
CA ASN A 26 24.48 -0.46 12.42
C ASN A 26 23.01 -0.26 12.85
N SER A 27 22.74 0.87 13.46
CA SER A 27 21.38 1.36 13.72
C SER A 27 20.80 1.72 12.36
N HIS A 28 20.16 0.73 11.71
CA HIS A 28 19.19 1.01 10.67
C HIS A 28 18.05 1.76 11.34
N THR A 29 18.22 3.05 11.47
CA THR A 29 17.13 3.96 11.79
C THR A 29 16.15 3.82 10.64
N ARG A 30 15.10 3.05 10.89
CA ARG A 30 13.94 2.95 10.03
C ARG A 30 13.39 4.37 9.95
N ALA A 31 13.78 5.12 8.91
CA ALA A 31 13.20 6.41 8.62
C ALA A 31 11.70 6.18 8.55
N ALA A 32 10.95 6.79 9.47
CA ALA A 32 9.51 6.75 9.46
C ALA A 32 9.08 7.37 8.13
N PHE A 33 8.64 6.52 7.19
CA PHE A 33 8.09 6.98 5.92
C PHE A 33 6.78 7.70 6.25
N THR A 34 6.76 8.99 6.02
CA THR A 34 5.53 9.80 6.10
C THR A 34 4.83 9.68 4.74
N PRO A 35 3.68 8.99 4.63
CA PRO A 35 2.93 8.92 3.38
C PRO A 35 2.63 10.33 2.88
N GLY A 36 2.91 10.60 1.60
CA GLY A 36 2.44 11.82 0.94
C GLY A 36 3.39 13.01 0.87
N GLN A 37 4.70 12.81 0.92
CA GLN A 37 5.70 13.85 0.62
C GLN A 37 6.27 13.75 -0.81
N ASP A 38 5.50 13.24 -1.76
CA ASP A 38 5.89 13.38 -3.15
C ASP A 38 5.52 14.80 -3.63
N PRO A 39 6.49 15.68 -3.92
CA PRO A 39 6.23 17.05 -4.36
C PRO A 39 5.53 17.10 -5.74
N THR A 40 5.38 15.97 -6.41
CA THR A 40 4.76 15.87 -7.74
C THR A 40 3.23 15.81 -7.71
N GLY A 41 2.58 15.73 -6.52
CA GLY A 41 1.12 15.61 -6.43
C GLY A 41 0.59 14.25 -6.91
N ILE A 42 1.46 13.24 -7.05
CA ILE A 42 1.10 11.90 -7.48
C ILE A 42 0.71 11.06 -6.26
N LEU A 43 -0.51 10.52 -6.27
CA LEU A 43 -0.98 9.56 -5.27
C LEU A 43 -0.77 8.14 -5.78
N ARG A 44 -0.13 7.28 -4.99
CA ARG A 44 0.08 5.87 -5.34
C ARG A 44 -0.97 5.01 -4.66
N VAL A 45 -1.76 4.30 -5.45
CA VAL A 45 -2.85 3.45 -4.96
C VAL A 45 -2.63 2.02 -5.42
N ALA A 46 -2.53 1.09 -4.47
CA ALA A 46 -2.49 -0.34 -4.76
C ALA A 46 -3.90 -0.87 -4.98
N LEU A 47 -4.12 -1.55 -6.11
CA LEU A 47 -5.36 -2.24 -6.43
C LEU A 47 -5.19 -3.73 -6.12
N ILE A 48 -5.93 -4.24 -5.14
CA ILE A 48 -5.84 -5.62 -4.67
C ILE A 48 -7.24 -6.26 -4.62
N GLY A 49 -7.31 -7.56 -4.64
CA GLY A 49 -8.58 -8.31 -4.53
C GLY A 49 -8.41 -9.77 -4.89
N ASN A 50 -9.45 -10.55 -4.62
CA ASN A 50 -9.45 -11.97 -4.96
C ASN A 50 -9.38 -12.18 -6.49
N PRO A 51 -8.93 -13.34 -6.95
CA PRO A 51 -9.05 -13.70 -8.34
C PRO A 51 -10.52 -13.60 -8.81
N ASN A 52 -10.70 -13.14 -10.05
CA ASN A 52 -12.01 -13.01 -10.73
C ASN A 52 -12.99 -11.97 -10.14
N THR A 53 -12.54 -11.06 -9.26
CA THR A 53 -13.36 -9.93 -8.79
C THR A 53 -13.51 -8.80 -9.82
N GLY A 54 -12.94 -8.97 -11.02
CA GLY A 54 -12.95 -7.94 -12.06
C GLY A 54 -11.95 -6.82 -11.85
N LYS A 55 -10.92 -7.03 -11.02
CA LYS A 55 -9.86 -6.08 -10.70
C LYS A 55 -9.18 -5.52 -11.96
N THR A 56 -8.70 -6.39 -12.85
CA THR A 56 -8.06 -5.97 -14.11
C THR A 56 -9.02 -5.22 -15.05
N THR A 57 -10.31 -5.59 -15.07
CA THR A 57 -11.32 -4.86 -15.84
C THR A 57 -11.51 -3.44 -15.27
N LEU A 58 -11.55 -3.32 -13.94
CA LEU A 58 -11.63 -2.04 -13.24
C LEU A 58 -10.39 -1.18 -13.52
N PHE A 59 -9.20 -1.76 -13.42
CA PHE A 59 -7.93 -1.12 -13.74
C PHE A 59 -7.93 -0.55 -15.17
N ASN A 60 -8.26 -1.39 -16.16
CA ASN A 60 -8.29 -0.98 -17.56
C ASN A 60 -9.34 0.12 -17.82
N ARG A 61 -10.46 0.09 -17.11
CA ARG A 61 -11.51 1.10 -17.24
C ARG A 61 -11.08 2.45 -16.69
N LEU A 62 -10.36 2.46 -15.56
CA LEU A 62 -9.84 3.68 -14.93
C LEU A 62 -8.68 4.29 -15.70
N CYS A 63 -7.72 3.46 -16.13
CA CYS A 63 -6.49 3.92 -16.76
C CYS A 63 -6.60 4.07 -18.29
N GLY A 64 -7.58 3.39 -18.92
CA GLY A 64 -7.69 3.32 -20.38
C GLY A 64 -6.41 2.76 -21.01
N LEU A 65 -5.87 3.44 -22.01
CA LEU A 65 -4.60 3.07 -22.67
C LEU A 65 -3.36 3.59 -21.94
N ARG A 66 -3.52 4.27 -20.81
CA ARG A 66 -2.43 4.91 -20.05
C ARG A 66 -1.85 3.98 -19.00
N HIS A 67 -1.44 2.78 -19.38
CA HIS A 67 -0.78 1.86 -18.47
C HIS A 67 0.45 1.24 -19.11
N LYS A 68 1.40 0.87 -18.25
CA LYS A 68 2.60 0.14 -18.62
C LYS A 68 2.55 -1.22 -17.94
N THR A 69 2.97 -2.23 -18.68
CA THR A 69 3.09 -3.60 -18.17
C THR A 69 4.56 -3.96 -18.09
N SER A 70 4.96 -4.54 -16.98
CA SER A 70 6.29 -5.10 -16.72
C SER A 70 6.13 -6.28 -15.75
N ASN A 71 7.22 -6.93 -15.36
CA ASN A 71 7.16 -7.84 -14.22
C ASN A 71 7.64 -7.11 -12.96
N PHE A 72 7.16 -7.55 -11.80
CA PHE A 72 7.77 -7.12 -10.54
C PHE A 72 9.23 -7.62 -10.50
N PRO A 73 10.21 -6.79 -10.08
CA PRO A 73 11.61 -7.16 -10.08
C PRO A 73 11.87 -8.45 -9.32
N GLY A 74 12.62 -9.36 -9.94
CA GLY A 74 12.96 -10.65 -9.34
C GLY A 74 11.83 -11.69 -9.31
N THR A 75 10.70 -11.42 -9.96
CA THR A 75 9.54 -12.32 -9.99
C THR A 75 9.02 -12.56 -11.40
N THR A 76 8.18 -13.58 -11.58
CA THR A 76 7.42 -13.82 -12.80
C THR A 76 6.06 -13.12 -12.81
N GLN A 77 5.72 -12.42 -11.72
CA GLN A 77 4.43 -11.77 -11.56
C GLN A 77 4.35 -10.48 -12.36
N GLU A 78 3.27 -10.33 -13.11
CA GLU A 78 3.03 -9.15 -13.94
C GLU A 78 2.71 -7.93 -13.08
N ALA A 79 3.41 -6.83 -13.33
CA ALA A 79 3.20 -5.52 -12.75
C ALA A 79 2.56 -4.59 -13.77
N ARG A 80 1.42 -4.02 -13.43
CA ARG A 80 0.75 -3.00 -14.25
C ARG A 80 0.63 -1.71 -13.46
N VAL A 81 1.11 -0.64 -14.06
CA VAL A 81 0.97 0.71 -13.48
C VAL A 81 0.23 1.58 -14.49
N GLY A 82 -0.87 2.15 -14.05
CA GLY A 82 -1.67 3.05 -14.85
C GLY A 82 -1.80 4.42 -14.20
N GLU A 83 -1.97 5.45 -15.01
CA GLU A 83 -2.20 6.81 -14.57
C GLU A 83 -3.68 7.19 -14.73
N VAL A 84 -4.26 7.70 -13.66
CA VAL A 84 -5.62 8.25 -13.62
C VAL A 84 -5.53 9.72 -13.25
N LYS A 85 -5.90 10.61 -14.17
CA LYS A 85 -5.93 12.05 -13.91
C LYS A 85 -7.14 12.40 -13.05
N LEU A 86 -6.90 13.16 -11.99
CA LEU A 86 -7.97 13.73 -11.18
C LEU A 86 -8.60 14.94 -11.92
N ARG A 87 -9.91 15.07 -11.84
CA ARG A 87 -10.60 16.21 -12.47
C ARG A 87 -10.59 17.38 -11.49
N GLY A 88 -10.60 18.61 -12.00
CA GLY A 88 -10.47 19.84 -11.21
C GLY A 88 -11.52 20.08 -10.11
N SER A 89 -12.56 19.24 -10.02
CA SER A 89 -13.57 19.22 -8.95
C SER A 89 -13.26 18.23 -7.82
N ASP A 90 -12.20 17.42 -7.96
CA ASP A 90 -11.86 16.40 -6.98
C ASP A 90 -11.13 17.04 -5.78
N PRO A 91 -11.33 16.53 -4.54
CA PRO A 91 -10.69 17.08 -3.33
C PRO A 91 -9.17 17.16 -3.44
N ALA A 92 -8.53 16.25 -4.17
CA ALA A 92 -7.09 16.24 -4.36
C ALA A 92 -6.60 17.29 -5.40
N SER A 93 -7.47 17.85 -6.21
CA SER A 93 -7.13 18.97 -7.11
C SER A 93 -6.81 20.26 -6.35
N LEU A 94 -7.18 20.33 -5.05
CA LEU A 94 -6.75 21.38 -4.14
C LEU A 94 -5.25 21.29 -3.80
N LEU A 95 -4.60 20.16 -4.06
CA LEU A 95 -3.16 19.96 -3.83
C LEU A 95 -2.31 20.41 -5.01
N SER A 96 -2.78 20.23 -6.24
CA SER A 96 -2.17 20.73 -7.47
C SER A 96 -3.14 20.59 -8.65
N SER A 97 -3.01 21.47 -9.66
CA SER A 97 -3.80 21.39 -10.91
C SER A 97 -3.52 20.11 -11.73
N ASP A 98 -2.41 19.45 -11.47
CA ASP A 98 -1.94 18.27 -12.20
C ASP A 98 -1.94 16.99 -11.34
N ALA A 99 -2.74 16.96 -10.24
CA ALA A 99 -2.82 15.79 -9.37
C ALA A 99 -3.29 14.55 -10.16
N SER A 100 -2.58 13.45 -9.98
CA SER A 100 -2.90 12.16 -10.60
C SER A 100 -2.75 11.00 -9.63
N ILE A 101 -3.42 9.89 -9.93
CA ILE A 101 -3.26 8.63 -9.22
C ILE A 101 -2.45 7.68 -10.08
N HIS A 102 -1.36 7.17 -9.54
CA HIS A 102 -0.67 6.00 -10.06
C HIS A 102 -1.30 4.75 -9.43
N LEU A 103 -2.09 4.06 -10.24
CA LEU A 103 -2.76 2.83 -9.84
C LEU A 103 -1.85 1.64 -10.13
N ILE A 104 -1.55 0.85 -9.11
CA ILE A 104 -0.69 -0.35 -9.19
C ILE A 104 -1.60 -1.56 -9.12
N ASP A 105 -1.74 -2.32 -10.22
CA ASP A 105 -2.51 -3.57 -10.25
C ASP A 105 -1.69 -4.70 -9.65
N LEU A 106 -2.11 -5.22 -8.50
CA LEU A 106 -1.46 -6.33 -7.81
C LEU A 106 -2.03 -7.67 -8.26
N PRO A 107 -1.27 -8.76 -8.13
CA PRO A 107 -1.78 -10.11 -8.37
C PRO A 107 -3.05 -10.39 -7.56
N GLY A 108 -3.95 -11.22 -8.11
CA GLY A 108 -5.15 -11.65 -7.40
C GLY A 108 -4.81 -12.68 -6.33
N ILE A 109 -5.19 -12.44 -5.09
CA ILE A 109 -4.90 -13.33 -3.96
C ILE A 109 -6.14 -13.57 -3.11
N TYR A 110 -6.18 -14.69 -2.38
CA TYR A 110 -7.25 -14.98 -1.42
C TYR A 110 -6.91 -14.54 0.00
N SER A 111 -5.64 -14.48 0.33
CA SER A 111 -5.13 -14.04 1.63
C SER A 111 -3.66 -13.60 1.50
N LEU A 112 -3.27 -12.63 2.30
CA LEU A 112 -1.86 -12.21 2.45
C LEU A 112 -1.02 -13.25 3.22
N GLN A 113 -1.67 -14.18 3.92
CA GLN A 113 -1.00 -15.21 4.75
C GLN A 113 -0.55 -16.43 3.94
N LEU A 114 -0.96 -16.53 2.68
CA LEU A 114 -0.59 -17.67 1.85
C LEU A 114 0.91 -17.62 1.49
N ASP A 115 1.53 -18.78 1.50
CA ASP A 115 2.91 -18.95 1.02
C ASP A 115 2.92 -19.16 -0.50
N GLN A 116 2.59 -18.09 -1.21
CA GLN A 116 2.51 -18.01 -2.67
C GLN A 116 3.22 -16.75 -3.15
N SER A 117 3.84 -16.83 -4.33
CA SER A 117 4.58 -15.70 -4.93
C SER A 117 3.72 -14.45 -5.12
N GLU A 118 2.42 -14.62 -5.43
CA GLU A 118 1.45 -13.55 -5.57
C GLU A 118 1.20 -12.82 -4.25
N ALA A 119 1.04 -13.58 -3.16
CA ALA A 119 0.83 -13.02 -1.83
C ALA A 119 2.11 -12.33 -1.32
N GLU A 120 3.28 -12.89 -1.60
CA GLU A 120 4.57 -12.27 -1.27
C GLU A 120 4.73 -10.91 -1.97
N VAL A 121 4.49 -10.85 -3.29
CA VAL A 121 4.53 -9.58 -4.03
C VAL A 121 3.57 -8.56 -3.43
N CYS A 122 2.34 -8.97 -3.07
CA CYS A 122 1.38 -8.08 -2.44
C CYS A 122 1.90 -7.54 -1.09
N ARG A 123 2.44 -8.42 -0.22
CA ARG A 123 3.02 -8.02 1.07
C ARG A 123 4.17 -7.02 0.89
N GLU A 124 5.10 -7.31 -0.01
CA GLU A 124 6.27 -6.46 -0.26
C GLU A 124 5.90 -5.09 -0.83
N VAL A 125 4.90 -5.02 -1.72
CA VAL A 125 4.40 -3.74 -2.24
C VAL A 125 3.68 -2.96 -1.14
N LEU A 126 2.83 -3.60 -0.35
CA LEU A 126 2.12 -2.93 0.76
C LEU A 126 3.07 -2.45 1.86
N ALA A 127 4.16 -3.18 2.10
CA ALA A 127 5.21 -2.77 3.02
C ALA A 127 6.14 -1.67 2.45
N GLY A 128 6.05 -1.37 1.16
CA GLY A 128 6.89 -0.40 0.48
C GLY A 128 8.28 -0.88 0.12
N ASN A 129 8.53 -2.18 0.20
CA ASN A 129 9.81 -2.80 -0.11
C ASN A 129 9.97 -3.09 -1.60
N LEU A 130 8.87 -3.27 -2.33
CA LEU A 130 8.84 -3.61 -3.74
C LEU A 130 7.97 -2.61 -4.52
N SER A 131 8.45 -2.20 -5.69
CA SER A 131 7.66 -1.42 -6.64
C SER A 131 7.81 -1.99 -8.05
N PRO A 132 6.83 -1.75 -8.94
CA PRO A 132 6.90 -2.20 -10.33
C PRO A 132 8.10 -1.69 -11.12
N ARG A 133 8.74 -0.62 -10.68
CA ARG A 133 9.93 -0.03 -11.32
C ARG A 133 11.25 -0.41 -10.63
N GLY A 134 11.21 -1.22 -9.58
CA GLY A 134 12.38 -1.61 -8.81
C GLY A 134 12.92 -0.53 -7.86
N GLU A 135 12.29 0.63 -7.83
CA GLU A 135 12.65 1.71 -6.90
C GLU A 135 11.98 1.48 -5.54
N ARG A 136 12.65 1.82 -4.45
CA ARG A 136 12.03 1.83 -3.12
C ARG A 136 11.21 3.12 -2.96
N LEU A 137 9.93 3.06 -3.30
CA LEU A 137 9.04 4.21 -3.23
C LEU A 137 8.27 4.32 -1.90
N GLY A 138 8.51 3.40 -0.96
CA GLY A 138 7.72 3.28 0.26
C GLY A 138 6.35 2.63 0.02
N ALA A 139 5.55 2.50 1.08
CA ALA A 139 4.20 1.95 1.01
C ALA A 139 3.29 2.82 0.10
N PRO A 140 2.24 2.24 -0.51
CA PRO A 140 1.26 3.01 -1.25
C PRO A 140 0.51 3.98 -0.33
N ASP A 141 0.06 5.12 -0.87
CA ASP A 141 -0.68 6.14 -0.12
C ASP A 141 -2.09 5.67 0.25
N ALA A 142 -2.67 4.75 -0.54
CA ALA A 142 -3.92 4.07 -0.22
C ALA A 142 -3.99 2.70 -0.90
N VAL A 143 -4.94 1.89 -0.43
CA VAL A 143 -5.28 0.58 -1.00
C VAL A 143 -6.74 0.58 -1.44
N CYS A 144 -6.99 0.17 -2.68
CA CYS A 144 -8.32 -0.11 -3.19
C CYS A 144 -8.53 -1.63 -3.22
N VAL A 145 -9.39 -2.14 -2.33
CA VAL A 145 -9.73 -3.57 -2.31
C VAL A 145 -10.95 -3.81 -3.17
N VAL A 146 -10.78 -4.58 -4.24
CA VAL A 146 -11.88 -4.94 -5.16
C VAL A 146 -12.51 -6.24 -4.72
N VAL A 147 -13.80 -6.21 -4.42
CA VAL A 147 -14.58 -7.36 -4.00
C VAL A 147 -15.74 -7.62 -4.96
N ASP A 148 -16.14 -8.87 -5.10
CA ASP A 148 -17.26 -9.29 -5.92
C ASP A 148 -18.58 -9.16 -5.13
N ALA A 149 -19.50 -8.36 -5.63
CA ALA A 149 -20.82 -8.13 -5.04
C ALA A 149 -21.64 -9.41 -4.84
N ALA A 150 -21.48 -10.39 -5.71
CA ALA A 150 -22.20 -11.67 -5.63
C ALA A 150 -21.58 -12.65 -4.64
N ASN A 151 -20.30 -12.44 -4.24
CA ASN A 151 -19.51 -13.34 -3.40
C ASN A 151 -18.83 -12.62 -2.23
N LEU A 152 -19.51 -11.66 -1.60
CA LEU A 152 -18.94 -10.81 -0.54
C LEU A 152 -18.29 -11.62 0.58
N LEU A 153 -18.99 -12.64 1.12
CA LEU A 153 -18.48 -13.46 2.23
C LEU A 153 -17.13 -14.10 1.95
N ARG A 154 -16.87 -14.46 0.70
CA ARG A 154 -15.58 -15.04 0.29
C ARG A 154 -14.48 -13.99 0.21
N ASN A 155 -14.82 -12.74 -0.02
CA ASN A 155 -13.87 -11.65 -0.23
C ASN A 155 -13.54 -10.89 1.07
N LEU A 156 -14.44 -10.87 2.05
CA LEU A 156 -14.27 -10.12 3.30
C LEU A 156 -13.03 -10.52 4.13
N PRO A 157 -12.59 -11.79 4.18
CA PRO A 157 -11.35 -12.14 4.90
C PRO A 157 -10.15 -11.33 4.41
N LEU A 158 -9.94 -11.21 3.09
CA LEU A 158 -8.86 -10.40 2.53
C LEU A 158 -9.03 -8.91 2.89
N VAL A 159 -10.27 -8.38 2.90
CA VAL A 159 -10.51 -7.00 3.34
C VAL A 159 -10.04 -6.80 4.78
N GLY A 160 -10.35 -7.73 5.69
CA GLY A 160 -9.88 -7.69 7.08
C GLY A 160 -8.36 -7.70 7.21
N GLU A 161 -7.68 -8.54 6.42
CA GLU A 161 -6.21 -8.59 6.40
C GLU A 161 -5.59 -7.29 5.89
N ILE A 162 -6.19 -6.64 4.89
CA ILE A 162 -5.72 -5.35 4.37
C ILE A 162 -5.95 -4.22 5.39
N LEU A 163 -7.11 -4.17 6.03
CA LEU A 163 -7.39 -3.19 7.08
C LEU A 163 -6.40 -3.31 8.25
N ALA A 164 -5.96 -4.52 8.58
CA ALA A 164 -4.94 -4.76 9.60
C ALA A 164 -3.57 -4.16 9.25
N GLN A 165 -3.28 -3.86 7.98
CA GLN A 165 -2.06 -3.14 7.55
C GLN A 165 -2.08 -1.65 7.91
N ARG A 166 -3.24 -1.12 8.34
CA ARG A 166 -3.41 0.30 8.72
C ARG A 166 -3.09 1.31 7.61
N LEU A 167 -3.20 0.90 6.37
CA LEU A 167 -3.14 1.78 5.21
C LEU A 167 -4.52 2.39 4.93
N PRO A 168 -4.61 3.63 4.44
CA PRO A 168 -5.86 4.20 3.97
C PRO A 168 -6.51 3.24 2.97
N THR A 169 -7.73 2.77 3.27
CA THR A 169 -8.36 1.70 2.50
C THR A 169 -9.73 2.14 1.99
N VAL A 170 -9.99 1.81 0.72
CA VAL A 170 -11.30 1.93 0.08
C VAL A 170 -11.71 0.55 -0.41
N VAL A 171 -12.92 0.12 -0.09
CA VAL A 171 -13.51 -1.11 -0.62
C VAL A 171 -14.39 -0.78 -1.81
N ALA A 172 -13.99 -1.24 -3.00
CA ALA A 172 -14.77 -1.12 -4.22
C ALA A 172 -15.54 -2.43 -4.48
N ILE A 173 -16.85 -2.42 -4.23
CA ILE A 173 -17.72 -3.56 -4.48
C ILE A 173 -18.09 -3.55 -5.95
N ASN A 174 -17.48 -4.45 -6.70
CA ASN A 174 -17.64 -4.58 -8.15
C ASN A 174 -18.73 -5.59 -8.52
N MET A 175 -19.11 -5.60 -9.80
CA MET A 175 -20.15 -6.50 -10.36
C MET A 175 -21.55 -6.26 -9.78
N ILE A 176 -21.86 -5.02 -9.38
CA ILE A 176 -23.18 -4.67 -8.84
C ILE A 176 -24.32 -4.90 -9.85
N ASP A 177 -24.03 -4.80 -11.14
CA ASP A 177 -24.95 -5.15 -12.22
C ASP A 177 -25.37 -6.63 -12.16
N LEU A 178 -24.46 -7.53 -11.83
CA LEU A 178 -24.74 -8.95 -11.63
C LEU A 178 -25.48 -9.21 -10.33
N ALA A 179 -25.03 -8.62 -9.22
CA ALA A 179 -25.68 -8.75 -7.92
C ALA A 179 -27.16 -8.31 -7.96
N ARG A 180 -27.46 -7.20 -8.62
CA ARG A 180 -28.84 -6.71 -8.79
C ARG A 180 -29.72 -7.67 -9.57
N ARG A 181 -29.17 -8.32 -10.63
CA ARG A 181 -29.91 -9.36 -11.39
C ARG A 181 -30.27 -10.56 -10.52
N HIS A 182 -29.44 -10.86 -9.51
CA HIS A 182 -29.70 -11.92 -8.54
C HIS A 182 -30.48 -11.44 -7.32
N GLY A 183 -31.04 -10.22 -7.33
CA GLY A 183 -31.83 -9.67 -6.23
C GLY A 183 -31.02 -9.29 -4.98
N VAL A 184 -29.67 -9.28 -5.05
CA VAL A 184 -28.80 -8.93 -3.94
C VAL A 184 -28.82 -7.41 -3.74
N ARG A 185 -29.14 -6.98 -2.52
CA ARG A 185 -29.05 -5.58 -2.07
C ARG A 185 -27.89 -5.44 -1.11
N ILE A 186 -27.10 -4.40 -1.30
CA ILE A 186 -25.90 -4.13 -0.49
C ILE A 186 -26.11 -2.81 0.24
N ASP A 187 -26.08 -2.87 1.57
CA ASP A 187 -26.08 -1.68 2.43
C ASP A 187 -24.64 -1.21 2.62
N THR A 188 -24.24 -0.23 1.79
CA THR A 188 -22.90 0.34 1.85
C THR A 188 -22.65 1.09 3.15
N ARG A 189 -23.69 1.69 3.76
CA ARG A 189 -23.53 2.44 5.01
C ARG A 189 -23.23 1.50 6.16
N ALA A 190 -24.03 0.44 6.31
CA ALA A 190 -23.76 -0.57 7.32
C ALA A 190 -22.37 -1.22 7.16
N MET A 191 -21.95 -1.45 5.91
CA MET A 191 -20.59 -1.96 5.63
C MET A 191 -19.49 -0.96 6.01
N GLN A 192 -19.67 0.33 5.71
CA GLN A 192 -18.71 1.37 6.12
C GLN A 192 -18.59 1.46 7.64
N ASP A 193 -19.72 1.45 8.34
CA ASP A 193 -19.74 1.51 9.80
C ASP A 193 -19.06 0.28 10.43
N HIS A 194 -19.20 -0.90 9.82
CA HIS A 194 -18.58 -2.14 10.30
C HIS A 194 -17.09 -2.24 9.99
N LEU A 195 -16.70 -1.84 8.78
CA LEU A 195 -15.31 -1.96 8.30
C LEU A 195 -14.43 -0.78 8.73
N GLY A 196 -15.03 0.34 9.13
CA GLY A 196 -14.30 1.56 9.48
C GLY A 196 -13.59 2.21 8.29
N CYS A 197 -14.02 1.92 7.05
CA CYS A 197 -13.41 2.47 5.85
C CYS A 197 -14.47 2.84 4.80
N ARG A 198 -14.05 3.57 3.76
CA ARG A 198 -14.94 3.93 2.65
C ARG A 198 -15.32 2.70 1.84
N VAL A 199 -16.61 2.55 1.55
CA VAL A 199 -17.17 1.50 0.69
C VAL A 199 -17.89 2.17 -0.47
N THR A 200 -17.65 1.73 -1.69
CA THR A 200 -18.32 2.23 -2.89
C THR A 200 -18.77 1.09 -3.79
N LEU A 201 -19.85 1.32 -4.51
CA LEU A 201 -20.42 0.38 -5.47
C LEU A 201 -19.95 0.74 -6.87
N VAL A 202 -19.43 -0.26 -7.61
CA VAL A 202 -18.97 -0.07 -8.97
C VAL A 202 -19.39 -1.22 -9.89
N SER A 203 -19.48 -0.96 -11.17
CA SER A 203 -19.52 -2.00 -12.20
C SER A 203 -18.48 -1.65 -13.26
N ALA A 204 -17.35 -2.34 -13.22
CA ALA A 204 -16.30 -2.18 -14.22
C ALA A 204 -16.81 -2.49 -15.64
N ARG A 205 -17.83 -3.33 -15.76
CA ARG A 205 -18.46 -3.70 -17.04
C ARG A 205 -19.34 -2.58 -17.59
N SER A 206 -20.28 -2.06 -16.81
CA SER A 206 -21.24 -1.03 -17.27
C SER A 206 -20.66 0.39 -17.18
N GLY A 207 -19.67 0.63 -16.33
CA GLY A 207 -19.10 1.95 -16.05
C GLY A 207 -19.74 2.65 -14.84
N GLU A 208 -20.73 2.03 -14.20
CA GLU A 208 -21.40 2.62 -13.03
C GLU A 208 -20.42 2.80 -11.86
N GLY A 209 -20.39 3.99 -11.26
CA GLY A 209 -19.56 4.34 -10.12
C GLY A 209 -18.06 4.52 -10.44
N ILE A 210 -17.63 4.32 -11.69
CA ILE A 210 -16.21 4.41 -12.07
C ILE A 210 -15.71 5.86 -12.03
N ASP A 211 -16.52 6.80 -12.48
CA ASP A 211 -16.12 8.21 -12.56
C ASP A 211 -15.90 8.85 -11.18
N THR A 212 -16.55 8.34 -10.13
CA THR A 212 -16.42 8.86 -8.76
C THR A 212 -15.31 8.18 -7.97
N LEU A 213 -14.85 7.00 -8.39
CA LEU A 213 -13.87 6.22 -7.66
C LEU A 213 -12.52 6.94 -7.47
N PRO A 214 -11.95 7.65 -8.46
CA PRO A 214 -10.71 8.40 -8.28
C PRO A 214 -10.80 9.45 -7.17
N ALA A 215 -11.91 10.22 -7.12
CA ALA A 215 -12.14 11.21 -6.07
C ALA A 215 -12.24 10.57 -4.68
N ILE A 216 -12.91 9.42 -4.57
CA ILE A 216 -13.01 8.66 -3.33
C ILE A 216 -11.64 8.17 -2.86
N LEU A 217 -10.81 7.64 -3.76
CA LEU A 217 -9.44 7.20 -3.46
C LEU A 217 -8.59 8.37 -2.97
N ALA A 218 -8.63 9.49 -3.67
CA ALA A 218 -7.91 10.70 -3.28
C ALA A 218 -8.36 11.22 -1.91
N SER A 219 -9.66 11.23 -1.63
CA SER A 219 -10.19 11.68 -0.34
C SER A 219 -9.77 10.78 0.84
N ALA A 220 -9.67 9.47 0.61
CA ALA A 220 -9.23 8.53 1.63
C ALA A 220 -7.75 8.74 2.02
N THR A 221 -6.89 9.13 1.07
CA THR A 221 -5.50 9.45 1.36
C THR A 221 -5.36 10.73 2.18
N ILE A 222 -6.21 11.73 1.93
CA ILE A 222 -6.18 13.02 2.63
C ILE A 222 -6.69 12.91 4.07
N ALA A 223 -7.78 12.19 4.27
CA ALA A 223 -8.39 12.03 5.60
C ALA A 223 -7.48 11.34 6.63
N ASN A 224 -6.49 10.59 6.19
CA ASN A 224 -5.53 9.92 7.07
C ASN A 224 -4.28 10.78 7.36
N ARG A 225 -4.20 12.00 6.80
CA ARG A 225 -3.10 12.96 7.01
C ARG A 225 -3.40 13.99 8.11
N THR A 226 -4.63 14.04 8.60
CA THR A 226 -5.10 14.90 9.71
C THR A 226 -5.21 14.11 11.01
#